data_10e81ef4e842e79b83c6745b179005f0
#
_entry.id   10e81ef4e842e79b83c6745b179005f0
#
_cell.length_a   1.000
_cell.length_b   1.000
_cell.length_c   1.000
_cell.angle_alpha   90.00
_cell.angle_beta   90.00
_cell.angle_gamma   90.00
#
_symmetry.space_group_name_H-M   'P 1'
#
loop_
_entity.id
_entity.type
_entity.pdbx_description
1 polymer ?
#
loop_
_entity_poly.entity_id
_entity_poly.type
_entity_poly.pdbx_seq_one_letter_code
_entity_poly.pdbx_strand_id
1 'polypeptide(L)'
;MILVVLRSSLFAAFQLLLTPVFAVIALLTFRLPALTRYRIITFWTRWVMWASRVICGIRYRVVGAENIPKDPCIILAKHQSAWETMGFQLIFPPQVWVLKKELLRVPFFGWGLAMLSPIAIDRSSRRQALQQLVEQGQHRLVAGFFIVIFPEGTRIAPGKRGKYRAGGARLAVQTKTPVLPVAHNAGLCWGKNAFLKYPGLVTVSIGPLIQPDGDAETLARRVEDWIENEMQHLDAR
;
A
#
# COMPACT_ATOMS: atom_id res chain seq x y z
N MET A 1 18.94 10.59 20.20
CA MET A 1 17.81 9.78 20.73
C MET A 1 16.66 10.66 21.17
N ILE A 2 16.82 11.59 22.11
CA ILE A 2 15.74 12.46 22.65
C ILE A 2 14.96 13.18 21.55
N LEU A 3 15.64 13.83 20.59
CA LEU A 3 14.99 14.52 19.48
C LEU A 3 14.10 13.60 18.61
N VAL A 4 14.52 12.36 18.38
CA VAL A 4 13.73 11.37 17.62
C VAL A 4 12.47 10.99 18.39
N VAL A 5 12.56 10.82 19.70
CA VAL A 5 11.39 10.55 20.57
C VAL A 5 10.43 11.72 20.53
N LEU A 6 10.88 12.94 20.74
CA LEU A 6 10.04 14.15 20.71
C LEU A 6 9.32 14.31 19.36
N ARG A 7 10.05 14.19 18.25
CA ARG A 7 9.47 14.25 16.90
C ARG A 7 8.44 13.14 16.66
N SER A 8 8.75 11.93 17.08
CA SER A 8 7.81 10.79 16.93
C SER A 8 6.57 10.98 17.78
N SER A 9 6.70 11.52 19.00
CA SER A 9 5.55 11.82 19.88
C SER A 9 4.67 12.92 19.30
N LEU A 10 5.27 14.00 18.79
CA LEU A 10 4.54 15.10 18.15
C LEU A 10 3.78 14.60 16.90
N PHE A 11 4.43 13.76 16.09
CA PHE A 11 3.82 13.15 14.93
C PHE A 11 2.68 12.20 15.31
N ALA A 12 2.84 11.40 16.36
CA ALA A 12 1.79 10.51 16.87
C ALA A 12 0.58 11.32 17.39
N ALA A 13 0.81 12.41 18.14
CA ALA A 13 -0.25 13.31 18.60
C ALA A 13 -0.99 13.94 17.42
N PHE A 14 -0.27 14.41 16.38
CA PHE A 14 -0.86 14.93 15.16
C PHE A 14 -1.75 13.88 14.47
N GLN A 15 -1.29 12.64 14.32
CA GLN A 15 -2.10 11.56 13.72
C GLN A 15 -3.33 11.23 14.57
N LEU A 16 -3.18 11.19 15.90
CA LEU A 16 -4.28 10.91 16.83
C LEU A 16 -5.40 11.94 16.74
N LEU A 17 -5.07 13.22 16.58
CA LEU A 17 -6.04 14.29 16.41
C LEU A 17 -6.67 14.33 15.01
N LEU A 18 -5.87 14.07 13.98
CA LEU A 18 -6.32 14.18 12.59
C LEU A 18 -7.20 13.00 12.17
N THR A 19 -6.86 11.77 12.60
CA THR A 19 -7.52 10.54 12.13
C THR A 19 -9.02 10.50 12.45
N PRO A 20 -9.51 10.83 13.67
CA PRO A 20 -10.95 10.86 13.95
C PRO A 20 -11.72 11.84 13.09
N VAL A 21 -11.15 13.02 12.82
CA VAL A 21 -11.78 14.04 11.96
C VAL A 21 -12.02 13.47 10.56
N PHE A 22 -10.98 12.88 9.96
CA PHE A 22 -11.13 12.28 8.64
C PHE A 22 -11.94 10.99 8.63
N ALA A 23 -12.01 10.26 9.74
CA ALA A 23 -12.93 9.13 9.87
C ALA A 23 -14.40 9.59 9.82
N VAL A 24 -14.73 10.69 10.49
CA VAL A 24 -16.08 11.29 10.42
C VAL A 24 -16.36 11.80 9.00
N ILE A 25 -15.44 12.56 8.40
CA ILE A 25 -15.55 13.01 7.00
C ILE A 25 -15.79 11.82 6.07
N ALA A 26 -15.03 10.72 6.24
CA ALA A 26 -15.19 9.52 5.43
C ALA A 26 -16.60 8.95 5.53
N LEU A 27 -17.17 8.86 6.73
CA LEU A 27 -18.53 8.37 6.94
C LEU A 27 -19.57 9.28 6.26
N LEU A 28 -19.39 10.60 6.29
CA LEU A 28 -20.29 11.54 5.64
C LEU A 28 -20.28 11.40 4.10
N THR A 29 -19.24 10.81 3.54
CA THR A 29 -19.13 10.61 2.08
C THR A 29 -19.83 9.34 1.56
N PHE A 30 -20.54 8.57 2.39
CA PHE A 30 -21.05 7.24 2.05
C PHE A 30 -21.95 7.21 0.80
N ARG A 31 -22.68 8.29 0.51
CA ARG A 31 -23.56 8.42 -0.69
C ARG A 31 -22.81 8.85 -1.96
N LEU A 32 -21.55 9.26 -1.86
CA LEU A 32 -20.80 9.74 -3.02
C LEU A 32 -20.26 8.55 -3.85
N PRO A 33 -20.05 8.76 -5.17
CA PRO A 33 -19.36 7.78 -6.01
C PRO A 33 -18.00 7.40 -5.45
N ALA A 34 -17.60 6.15 -5.62
CA ALA A 34 -16.41 5.58 -4.97
C ALA A 34 -15.12 6.37 -5.26
N LEU A 35 -14.90 6.84 -6.49
CA LEU A 35 -13.72 7.64 -6.86
C LEU A 35 -13.73 9.03 -6.22
N THR A 36 -14.91 9.67 -6.14
CA THR A 36 -15.05 10.97 -5.46
C THR A 36 -14.78 10.81 -3.97
N ARG A 37 -15.37 9.82 -3.34
CA ARG A 37 -15.16 9.46 -1.95
C ARG A 37 -13.68 9.17 -1.67
N TYR A 38 -13.02 8.39 -2.52
CA TYR A 38 -11.59 8.13 -2.44
C TYR A 38 -10.77 9.43 -2.39
N ARG A 39 -11.00 10.36 -3.33
CA ARG A 39 -10.26 11.63 -3.40
C ARG A 39 -10.43 12.48 -2.14
N ILE A 40 -11.63 12.52 -1.56
CA ILE A 40 -11.92 13.28 -0.34
C ILE A 40 -11.20 12.63 0.85
N ILE A 41 -11.34 11.32 1.04
CA ILE A 41 -10.79 10.63 2.19
C ILE A 41 -9.26 10.63 2.13
N THR A 42 -8.67 10.37 0.96
CA THR A 42 -7.21 10.31 0.81
C THR A 42 -6.52 11.66 0.93
N PHE A 43 -7.27 12.76 0.98
CA PHE A 43 -6.71 14.07 1.33
C PHE A 43 -6.04 14.07 2.71
N TRP A 44 -6.51 13.20 3.63
CA TRP A 44 -5.86 12.93 4.91
C TRP A 44 -4.38 12.54 4.76
N THR A 45 -4.04 11.73 3.78
CA THR A 45 -2.68 11.26 3.59
C THR A 45 -1.70 12.38 3.21
N ARG A 46 -2.18 13.43 2.54
CA ARG A 46 -1.35 14.62 2.25
C ARG A 46 -0.86 15.28 3.53
N TRP A 47 -1.76 15.44 4.51
CA TRP A 47 -1.42 16.01 5.81
C TRP A 47 -0.46 15.11 6.61
N VAL A 48 -0.70 13.80 6.62
CA VAL A 48 0.17 12.84 7.31
C VAL A 48 1.55 12.82 6.67
N MET A 49 1.65 12.81 5.34
CA MET A 49 2.92 12.80 4.63
C MET A 49 3.66 14.14 4.78
N TRP A 50 2.95 15.26 4.76
CA TRP A 50 3.51 16.56 5.07
C TRP A 50 4.08 16.59 6.50
N ALA A 51 3.31 16.17 7.49
CA ALA A 51 3.75 16.09 8.88
C ALA A 51 4.94 15.15 9.06
N SER A 52 4.96 13.98 8.41
CA SER A 52 6.09 13.06 8.44
C SER A 52 7.37 13.70 7.91
N ARG A 53 7.25 14.54 6.86
CA ARG A 53 8.38 15.30 6.31
C ARG A 53 8.84 16.40 7.24
N VAL A 54 7.93 17.24 7.75
CA VAL A 54 8.28 18.44 8.53
C VAL A 54 8.70 18.06 9.95
N ILE A 55 7.97 17.15 10.60
CA ILE A 55 8.21 16.78 12.01
C ILE A 55 9.30 15.72 12.10
N CYS A 56 9.18 14.62 11.33
CA CYS A 56 10.11 13.49 11.43
C CYS A 56 11.30 13.57 10.46
N GLY A 57 11.26 14.46 9.45
CA GLY A 57 12.33 14.58 8.46
C GLY A 57 12.33 13.43 7.43
N ILE A 58 11.21 12.75 7.23
CA ILE A 58 11.08 11.65 6.26
C ILE A 58 10.73 12.26 4.90
N ARG A 59 11.69 12.25 3.99
CA ARG A 59 11.50 12.67 2.59
C ARG A 59 11.32 11.45 1.71
N TYR A 60 10.81 11.62 0.50
CA TYR A 60 10.75 10.54 -0.47
C TYR A 60 11.09 11.03 -1.88
N ARG A 61 11.53 10.10 -2.71
CA ARG A 61 11.69 10.25 -4.16
C ARG A 61 11.12 9.02 -4.87
N VAL A 62 10.69 9.23 -6.10
CA VAL A 62 10.16 8.17 -6.96
C VAL A 62 11.10 7.99 -8.14
N VAL A 63 11.42 6.75 -8.48
CA VAL A 63 12.19 6.34 -9.64
C VAL A 63 11.31 5.43 -10.48
N GLY A 64 11.29 5.61 -11.81
CA GLY A 64 10.44 4.82 -12.70
C GLY A 64 8.98 5.26 -12.72
N ALA A 65 8.67 6.52 -12.40
CA ALA A 65 7.31 7.04 -12.43
C ALA A 65 6.66 6.94 -13.82
N GLU A 66 7.45 6.96 -14.88
CA GLU A 66 7.05 6.77 -16.27
C GLU A 66 6.45 5.38 -16.56
N ASN A 67 6.74 4.40 -15.71
CA ASN A 67 6.19 3.04 -15.80
C ASN A 67 4.74 2.93 -15.32
N ILE A 68 4.21 3.97 -14.67
CA ILE A 68 2.82 3.96 -14.18
C ILE A 68 1.88 4.05 -15.39
N PRO A 69 1.05 3.03 -15.67
CA PRO A 69 0.14 3.04 -16.80
C PRO A 69 -1.03 4.00 -16.58
N LYS A 70 -1.71 4.38 -17.66
CA LYS A 70 -2.95 5.16 -17.60
C LYS A 70 -4.13 4.31 -17.11
N ASP A 71 -4.17 3.06 -17.54
CA ASP A 71 -5.23 2.11 -17.18
C ASP A 71 -4.92 1.41 -15.86
N PRO A 72 -5.95 1.02 -15.08
CA PRO A 72 -5.77 0.30 -13.84
C PRO A 72 -4.92 -0.96 -13.99
N CYS A 73 -3.97 -1.14 -13.07
CA CYS A 73 -3.14 -2.34 -13.00
C CYS A 73 -3.06 -2.87 -11.56
N ILE A 74 -2.43 -4.02 -11.40
CA ILE A 74 -2.17 -4.62 -10.10
C ILE A 74 -0.75 -4.26 -9.67
N ILE A 75 -0.63 -3.52 -8.57
CA ILE A 75 0.64 -3.14 -7.97
C ILE A 75 1.04 -4.24 -6.97
N LEU A 76 2.11 -4.95 -7.25
CA LEU A 76 2.72 -5.89 -6.29
C LEU A 76 3.93 -5.21 -5.66
N ALA A 77 3.85 -4.93 -4.36
CA ALA A 77 4.84 -4.10 -3.69
C ALA A 77 5.49 -4.79 -2.50
N LYS A 78 6.76 -4.47 -2.24
CA LYS A 78 7.43 -4.77 -0.96
C LYS A 78 6.61 -4.22 0.20
N HIS A 79 6.59 -4.92 1.35
CA HIS A 79 5.85 -4.46 2.53
C HIS A 79 6.77 -4.33 3.74
N GLN A 80 7.10 -3.10 4.15
CA GLN A 80 8.02 -2.86 5.26
C GLN A 80 7.43 -1.97 6.36
N SER A 81 6.51 -1.05 6.03
CA SER A 81 6.13 0.06 6.86
C SER A 81 4.62 0.34 6.82
N ALA A 82 4.15 1.28 7.63
CA ALA A 82 2.87 1.94 7.39
C ALA A 82 3.01 3.10 6.39
N TRP A 83 4.23 3.57 6.14
CA TRP A 83 4.52 4.69 5.24
C TRP A 83 3.98 4.44 3.83
N GLU A 84 4.25 3.25 3.25
CA GLU A 84 3.85 2.94 1.87
C GLU A 84 2.34 2.93 1.69
N THR A 85 1.56 2.57 2.71
CA THR A 85 0.10 2.60 2.60
C THR A 85 -0.46 4.02 2.46
N MET A 86 0.28 5.01 2.90
CA MET A 86 -0.04 6.44 2.76
C MET A 86 0.69 7.08 1.58
N GLY A 87 1.99 6.83 1.44
CA GLY A 87 2.81 7.38 0.37
C GLY A 87 2.33 6.99 -1.02
N PHE A 88 1.90 5.75 -1.21
CA PHE A 88 1.37 5.28 -2.49
C PHE A 88 0.12 6.03 -2.94
N GLN A 89 -0.70 6.54 -2.01
CA GLN A 89 -1.86 7.37 -2.35
C GLN A 89 -1.49 8.73 -2.95
N LEU A 90 -0.24 9.17 -2.80
CA LEU A 90 0.27 10.39 -3.42
C LEU A 90 1.03 10.11 -4.73
N ILE A 91 1.48 8.88 -4.92
CA ILE A 91 2.33 8.47 -6.05
C ILE A 91 1.50 7.88 -7.18
N PHE A 92 0.56 6.99 -6.85
CA PHE A 92 -0.23 6.26 -7.84
C PHE A 92 -1.65 6.85 -7.99
N PRO A 93 -2.33 6.57 -9.12
CA PRO A 93 -3.75 6.88 -9.30
C PRO A 93 -4.63 6.24 -8.21
N PRO A 94 -5.94 6.53 -8.19
CA PRO A 94 -6.86 5.94 -7.21
C PRO A 94 -6.70 4.44 -7.07
N GLN A 95 -6.50 3.97 -5.84
CA GLN A 95 -6.11 2.59 -5.56
C GLN A 95 -6.83 2.01 -4.35
N VAL A 96 -6.98 0.70 -4.33
CA VAL A 96 -7.51 -0.05 -3.20
C VAL A 96 -6.50 -1.07 -2.69
N TRP A 97 -6.63 -1.45 -1.43
CA TRP A 97 -5.76 -2.45 -0.79
C TRP A 97 -6.49 -3.74 -0.51
N VAL A 98 -5.74 -4.84 -0.57
CA VAL A 98 -6.20 -6.13 -0.07
C VAL A 98 -5.87 -6.22 1.41
N LEU A 99 -6.89 -6.35 2.23
CA LEU A 99 -6.75 -6.34 3.69
C LEU A 99 -7.54 -7.49 4.35
N LYS A 100 -7.25 -7.73 5.62
CA LYS A 100 -8.02 -8.65 6.43
C LYS A 100 -9.39 -8.08 6.75
N LYS A 101 -10.46 -8.87 6.59
CA LYS A 101 -11.84 -8.49 6.88
C LYS A 101 -12.03 -7.93 8.29
N GLU A 102 -11.30 -8.47 9.27
CA GLU A 102 -11.38 -8.06 10.69
C GLU A 102 -10.94 -6.60 10.91
N LEU A 103 -10.08 -6.04 10.04
CA LEU A 103 -9.66 -4.65 10.14
C LEU A 103 -10.82 -3.66 9.96
N LEU A 104 -11.86 -4.05 9.24
CA LEU A 104 -13.04 -3.22 9.04
C LEU A 104 -13.90 -3.08 10.32
N ARG A 105 -13.67 -3.94 11.32
CA ARG A 105 -14.38 -3.91 12.61
C ARG A 105 -13.74 -2.96 13.63
N VAL A 106 -12.53 -2.45 13.36
CA VAL A 106 -11.85 -1.51 14.26
C VAL A 106 -12.62 -0.18 14.26
N PRO A 107 -13.10 0.29 15.41
CA PRO A 107 -13.86 1.53 15.50
C PRO A 107 -13.09 2.71 14.87
N PHE A 108 -13.80 3.63 14.25
CA PHE A 108 -13.31 4.80 13.52
C PHE A 108 -12.38 4.46 12.35
N PHE A 109 -11.26 3.81 12.61
CA PHE A 109 -10.27 3.44 11.59
C PHE A 109 -10.86 2.47 10.54
N GLY A 110 -11.48 1.38 11.00
CA GLY A 110 -12.08 0.38 10.12
C GLY A 110 -13.27 0.94 9.33
N TRP A 111 -14.05 1.81 9.95
CA TRP A 111 -15.18 2.47 9.29
C TRP A 111 -14.71 3.43 8.18
N GLY A 112 -13.70 4.26 8.47
CA GLY A 112 -13.08 5.11 7.45
C GLY A 112 -12.43 4.30 6.32
N LEU A 113 -11.77 3.18 6.68
CA LEU A 113 -11.15 2.27 5.74
C LEU A 113 -12.19 1.58 4.82
N ALA A 114 -13.36 1.20 5.36
CA ALA A 114 -14.46 0.62 4.58
C ALA A 114 -14.95 1.57 3.48
N MET A 115 -14.92 2.89 3.75
CA MET A 115 -15.30 3.91 2.78
C MET A 115 -14.33 4.03 1.60
N LEU A 116 -13.12 3.49 1.69
CA LEU A 116 -12.14 3.43 0.59
C LEU A 116 -12.34 2.25 -0.35
N SER A 117 -13.44 1.51 -0.21
CA SER A 117 -13.78 0.36 -1.07
C SER A 117 -12.69 -0.73 -1.12
N PRO A 118 -12.06 -1.10 0.00
CA PRO A 118 -10.98 -2.08 0.00
C PRO A 118 -11.46 -3.46 -0.48
N ILE A 119 -10.50 -4.32 -0.83
CA ILE A 119 -10.75 -5.74 -1.05
C ILE A 119 -10.54 -6.45 0.29
N ALA A 120 -11.65 -6.82 0.94
CA ALA A 120 -11.62 -7.45 2.25
C ALA A 120 -11.72 -8.97 2.11
N ILE A 121 -10.68 -9.69 2.55
CA ILE A 121 -10.60 -11.15 2.45
C ILE A 121 -10.62 -11.83 3.81
N ASP A 122 -11.33 -12.94 3.89
CA ASP A 122 -11.25 -13.86 5.01
C ASP A 122 -10.07 -14.82 4.78
N ARG A 123 -9.05 -14.71 5.64
CA ARG A 123 -7.82 -15.53 5.51
C ARG A 123 -7.91 -16.88 6.19
N SER A 124 -9.04 -17.22 6.82
CA SER A 124 -9.24 -18.51 7.48
C SER A 124 -9.30 -19.67 6.46
N SER A 125 -9.87 -19.42 5.29
CA SER A 125 -9.94 -20.36 4.17
C SER A 125 -9.20 -19.83 2.95
N ARG A 126 -8.11 -20.51 2.57
CA ARG A 126 -7.25 -20.13 1.43
C ARG A 126 -8.02 -20.06 0.10
N ARG A 127 -8.93 -21.02 -0.13
CA ARG A 127 -9.74 -21.10 -1.35
C ARG A 127 -10.74 -19.94 -1.43
N GLN A 128 -11.45 -19.69 -0.34
CA GLN A 128 -12.44 -18.60 -0.26
C GLN A 128 -11.74 -17.22 -0.36
N ALA A 129 -10.59 -17.04 0.32
CA ALA A 129 -9.83 -15.81 0.22
C ALA A 129 -9.40 -15.49 -1.22
N LEU A 130 -8.99 -16.51 -2.00
CA LEU A 130 -8.63 -16.31 -3.40
C LEU A 130 -9.85 -15.97 -4.26
N GLN A 131 -10.97 -16.65 -4.07
CA GLN A 131 -12.21 -16.36 -4.78
C GLN A 131 -12.68 -14.92 -4.50
N GLN A 132 -12.72 -14.52 -3.23
CA GLN A 132 -13.07 -13.15 -2.81
C GLN A 132 -12.12 -12.11 -3.41
N LEU A 133 -10.81 -12.41 -3.46
CA LEU A 133 -9.81 -11.54 -4.05
C LEU A 133 -10.07 -11.30 -5.54
N VAL A 134 -10.36 -12.35 -6.29
CA VAL A 134 -10.59 -12.27 -7.74
C VAL A 134 -11.88 -11.53 -8.04
N GLU A 135 -12.97 -11.91 -7.40
CA GLU A 135 -14.29 -11.32 -7.62
C GLU A 135 -14.31 -9.83 -7.27
N GLN A 136 -13.88 -9.47 -6.06
CA GLN A 136 -13.81 -8.07 -5.66
C GLN A 136 -12.77 -7.30 -6.48
N GLY A 137 -11.63 -7.93 -6.80
CA GLY A 137 -10.57 -7.31 -7.59
C GLY A 137 -11.04 -6.92 -8.98
N GLN A 138 -11.73 -7.81 -9.68
CA GLN A 138 -12.31 -7.53 -10.99
C GLN A 138 -13.26 -6.33 -10.94
N HIS A 139 -14.15 -6.28 -9.94
CA HIS A 139 -15.04 -5.15 -9.75
C HIS A 139 -14.30 -3.83 -9.52
N ARG A 140 -13.17 -3.85 -8.79
CA ARG A 140 -12.38 -2.64 -8.52
C ARG A 140 -11.62 -2.17 -9.75
N LEU A 141 -11.06 -3.07 -10.55
CA LEU A 141 -10.39 -2.74 -11.82
C LEU A 141 -11.37 -2.08 -12.80
N VAL A 142 -12.55 -2.67 -12.97
CA VAL A 142 -13.61 -2.10 -13.83
C VAL A 142 -14.09 -0.74 -13.32
N ALA A 143 -14.10 -0.52 -12.01
CA ALA A 143 -14.44 0.77 -11.41
C ALA A 143 -13.31 1.83 -11.51
N GLY A 144 -12.20 1.52 -12.16
CA GLY A 144 -11.09 2.45 -12.39
C GLY A 144 -10.07 2.54 -11.25
N PHE A 145 -10.05 1.58 -10.34
CA PHE A 145 -9.07 1.53 -9.27
C PHE A 145 -7.88 0.63 -9.60
N PHE A 146 -6.68 1.09 -9.27
CA PHE A 146 -5.51 0.23 -9.14
C PHE A 146 -5.64 -0.66 -7.89
N ILE A 147 -5.03 -1.84 -7.91
CA ILE A 147 -5.08 -2.75 -6.76
C ILE A 147 -3.69 -2.93 -6.20
N VAL A 148 -3.47 -2.51 -4.95
CA VAL A 148 -2.21 -2.72 -4.24
C VAL A 148 -2.28 -4.00 -3.42
N ILE A 149 -1.35 -4.90 -3.68
CA ILE A 149 -1.18 -6.15 -2.94
C ILE A 149 0.26 -6.25 -2.45
N PHE A 150 0.39 -6.61 -1.19
CA PHE A 150 1.68 -6.95 -0.61
C PHE A 150 1.82 -8.48 -0.61
N PRO A 151 2.61 -9.06 -1.53
CA PRO A 151 2.66 -10.52 -1.69
C PRO A 151 3.25 -11.25 -0.48
N GLU A 152 4.02 -10.57 0.34
CA GLU A 152 4.55 -11.10 1.60
C GLU A 152 3.45 -11.32 2.65
N GLY A 153 2.30 -10.62 2.54
CA GLY A 153 1.16 -10.73 3.44
C GLY A 153 1.39 -10.19 4.86
N THR A 154 2.58 -9.74 5.15
CA THR A 154 2.97 -9.07 6.41
C THR A 154 4.17 -8.17 6.16
N ARG A 155 4.37 -7.18 7.03
CA ARG A 155 5.55 -6.30 6.95
C ARG A 155 6.81 -7.05 7.30
N ILE A 156 7.83 -6.96 6.44
CA ILE A 156 9.15 -7.57 6.58
C ILE A 156 10.18 -6.47 6.88
N ALA A 157 11.05 -6.72 7.81
CA ALA A 157 12.09 -5.75 8.19
C ALA A 157 13.07 -5.50 7.04
N PRO A 158 13.67 -4.29 6.93
CA PRO A 158 14.73 -4.00 5.97
C PRO A 158 15.85 -5.04 6.02
N GLY A 159 16.45 -5.34 4.86
CA GLY A 159 17.50 -6.34 4.72
C GLY A 159 17.01 -7.81 4.82
N LYS A 160 15.69 -8.03 4.96
CA LYS A 160 15.14 -9.40 5.04
C LYS A 160 14.21 -9.67 3.86
N ARG A 161 14.27 -10.92 3.34
CA ARG A 161 13.37 -11.44 2.32
C ARG A 161 12.20 -12.17 3.00
N GLY A 162 10.98 -11.85 2.60
CA GLY A 162 9.75 -12.53 3.02
C GLY A 162 9.36 -13.64 2.05
N LYS A 163 8.37 -14.45 2.42
CA LYS A 163 7.77 -15.43 1.52
C LYS A 163 6.71 -14.78 0.65
N TYR A 164 6.89 -14.78 -0.66
CA TYR A 164 5.92 -14.26 -1.61
C TYR A 164 4.79 -15.26 -1.87
N ARG A 165 3.57 -14.77 -1.88
CA ARG A 165 2.35 -15.55 -2.16
C ARG A 165 1.83 -15.22 -3.54
N ALA A 166 1.43 -16.22 -4.30
CA ALA A 166 0.97 -16.06 -5.68
C ALA A 166 -0.45 -15.45 -5.81
N GLY A 167 -1.11 -15.04 -4.72
CA GLY A 167 -2.49 -14.54 -4.78
C GLY A 167 -2.67 -13.34 -5.73
N GLY A 168 -1.75 -12.38 -5.69
CA GLY A 168 -1.77 -11.22 -6.59
C GLY A 168 -1.52 -11.59 -8.05
N ALA A 169 -0.59 -12.50 -8.29
CA ALA A 169 -0.32 -13.03 -9.63
C ALA A 169 -1.51 -13.83 -10.19
N ARG A 170 -2.21 -14.59 -9.34
CA ARG A 170 -3.44 -15.30 -9.73
C ARG A 170 -4.56 -14.33 -10.12
N LEU A 171 -4.74 -13.24 -9.37
CA LEU A 171 -5.65 -12.17 -9.76
C LEU A 171 -5.28 -11.62 -11.13
N ALA A 172 -3.99 -11.31 -11.36
CA ALA A 172 -3.48 -10.76 -12.61
C ALA A 172 -3.78 -11.67 -13.81
N VAL A 173 -3.46 -12.96 -13.69
CA VAL A 173 -3.70 -13.94 -14.76
C VAL A 173 -5.20 -14.10 -15.05
N GLN A 174 -6.04 -14.20 -14.01
CA GLN A 174 -7.48 -14.40 -14.19
C GLN A 174 -8.20 -13.17 -14.75
N THR A 175 -7.72 -11.97 -14.42
CA THR A 175 -8.30 -10.72 -14.93
C THR A 175 -7.59 -10.20 -16.19
N LYS A 176 -6.54 -10.87 -16.64
CA LYS A 176 -5.66 -10.44 -17.75
C LYS A 176 -5.13 -9.02 -17.55
N THR A 177 -4.87 -8.65 -16.28
CA THR A 177 -4.41 -7.31 -15.90
C THR A 177 -2.91 -7.31 -15.66
N PRO A 178 -2.15 -6.37 -16.23
CA PRO A 178 -0.71 -6.30 -16.03
C PRO A 178 -0.35 -5.99 -14.58
N VAL A 179 0.86 -6.39 -14.19
CA VAL A 179 1.42 -6.20 -12.86
C VAL A 179 2.50 -5.13 -12.90
N LEU A 180 2.44 -4.18 -11.96
CA LEU A 180 3.46 -3.17 -11.72
C LEU A 180 4.23 -3.55 -10.44
N PRO A 181 5.50 -4.00 -10.54
CA PRO A 181 6.28 -4.33 -9.38
C PRO A 181 6.84 -3.06 -8.74
N VAL A 182 6.82 -2.97 -7.40
CA VAL A 182 7.29 -1.80 -6.65
C VAL A 182 8.16 -2.23 -5.47
N ALA A 183 9.37 -1.66 -5.41
CA ALA A 183 10.28 -1.79 -4.29
C ALA A 183 10.41 -0.46 -3.55
N HIS A 184 10.71 -0.48 -2.26
CA HIS A 184 10.97 0.72 -1.46
C HIS A 184 11.68 0.37 -0.15
N ASN A 185 12.41 1.33 0.40
CA ASN A 185 13.14 1.20 1.66
C ASN A 185 12.49 1.94 2.85
N ALA A 186 11.17 2.13 2.83
CA ALA A 186 10.44 2.89 3.85
C ALA A 186 10.64 2.37 5.28
N GLY A 187 10.91 1.07 5.42
CA GLY A 187 11.18 0.45 6.72
C GLY A 187 12.41 0.99 7.45
N LEU A 188 13.37 1.59 6.74
CA LEU A 188 14.55 2.25 7.35
C LEU A 188 14.16 3.51 8.13
N CYS A 189 13.16 4.26 7.64
CA CYS A 189 12.70 5.48 8.30
C CYS A 189 11.54 5.22 9.27
N TRP A 190 10.65 4.30 8.91
CA TRP A 190 9.46 3.97 9.69
C TRP A 190 9.26 2.46 9.73
N GLY A 191 9.91 1.80 10.68
CA GLY A 191 9.87 0.35 10.83
C GLY A 191 8.48 -0.22 11.16
N LYS A 192 8.35 -1.54 11.00
CA LYS A 192 7.13 -2.29 11.33
C LYS A 192 6.72 -2.06 12.78
N ASN A 193 5.51 -1.54 12.99
CA ASN A 193 4.94 -1.24 14.32
C ASN A 193 5.84 -0.36 15.21
N ALA A 194 6.82 0.34 14.64
CA ALA A 194 7.73 1.16 15.40
C ALA A 194 7.07 2.49 15.79
N PHE A 195 7.21 2.87 17.06
CA PHE A 195 6.84 4.20 17.53
C PHE A 195 7.80 5.26 17.00
N LEU A 196 9.11 4.96 16.99
CA LEU A 196 10.13 5.89 16.52
C LEU A 196 10.16 5.99 15.00
N LYS A 197 10.26 7.21 14.51
CA LYS A 197 10.43 7.56 13.10
C LYS A 197 11.75 8.29 12.94
N TYR A 198 12.60 7.74 12.09
CA TYR A 198 13.94 8.28 11.84
C TYR A 198 13.94 9.16 10.60
N PRO A 199 14.62 10.29 10.62
CA PRO A 199 14.77 11.11 9.42
C PRO A 199 15.52 10.35 8.34
N GLY A 200 15.16 10.57 7.10
CA GLY A 200 15.80 9.90 5.97
C GLY A 200 15.08 10.11 4.66
N LEU A 201 15.59 9.42 3.63
CA LEU A 201 15.04 9.44 2.29
C LEU A 201 14.46 8.06 1.94
N VAL A 202 13.14 8.00 1.80
CA VAL A 202 12.46 6.84 1.22
C VAL A 202 12.58 6.91 -0.30
N THR A 203 13.17 5.90 -0.91
CA THR A 203 13.16 5.73 -2.35
C THR A 203 12.09 4.70 -2.70
N VAL A 204 11.16 5.08 -3.60
CA VAL A 204 10.18 4.19 -4.19
C VAL A 204 10.63 3.94 -5.62
N SER A 205 10.96 2.69 -5.94
CA SER A 205 11.36 2.24 -7.27
C SER A 205 10.21 1.48 -7.92
N ILE A 206 9.80 1.93 -9.11
CA ILE A 206 8.68 1.40 -9.87
C ILE A 206 9.26 0.71 -11.11
N GLY A 207 9.06 -0.60 -11.21
CA GLY A 207 9.55 -1.41 -12.31
C GLY A 207 8.71 -1.32 -13.58
N PRO A 208 9.18 -1.93 -14.65
CA PRO A 208 8.39 -2.04 -15.88
C PRO A 208 7.15 -2.90 -15.66
N LEU A 209 6.10 -2.62 -16.43
CA LEU A 209 4.90 -3.45 -16.44
C LEU A 209 5.23 -4.89 -16.88
N ILE A 210 4.74 -5.86 -16.11
CA ILE A 210 4.88 -7.27 -16.40
C ILE A 210 3.52 -7.79 -16.87
N GLN A 211 3.46 -8.31 -18.09
CA GLN A 211 2.24 -8.92 -18.63
C GLN A 211 1.95 -10.24 -17.91
N PRO A 212 0.65 -10.55 -17.66
CA PRO A 212 0.24 -11.77 -16.97
C PRO A 212 0.26 -13.01 -17.87
N ASP A 213 1.35 -13.17 -18.65
CA ASP A 213 1.54 -14.28 -19.56
C ASP A 213 1.95 -15.54 -18.77
N GLY A 214 1.40 -16.69 -19.16
CA GLY A 214 1.69 -17.97 -18.54
C GLY A 214 0.93 -18.21 -17.23
N ASP A 215 1.53 -18.99 -16.35
CA ASP A 215 0.93 -19.35 -15.06
C ASP A 215 1.25 -18.33 -13.96
N ALA A 216 0.43 -18.34 -12.90
CA ALA A 216 0.53 -17.39 -11.80
C ALA A 216 1.80 -17.58 -10.95
N GLU A 217 2.35 -18.77 -10.87
CA GLU A 217 3.56 -19.08 -10.13
C GLU A 217 4.79 -18.51 -10.83
N THR A 218 4.84 -18.60 -12.15
CA THR A 218 5.90 -17.99 -12.98
C THR A 218 5.84 -16.47 -12.92
N LEU A 219 4.64 -15.89 -13.02
CA LEU A 219 4.45 -14.44 -12.87
C LEU A 219 4.88 -13.97 -11.45
N ALA A 220 4.50 -14.72 -10.41
CA ALA A 220 4.89 -14.39 -9.03
C ALA A 220 6.42 -14.38 -8.86
N ARG A 221 7.13 -15.38 -9.43
CA ARG A 221 8.61 -15.42 -9.40
C ARG A 221 9.22 -14.22 -10.11
N ARG A 222 8.77 -13.88 -11.33
CA ARG A 222 9.27 -12.71 -12.07
C ARG A 222 9.14 -11.41 -11.26
N VAL A 223 8.00 -11.24 -10.59
CA VAL A 223 7.76 -10.07 -9.73
C VAL A 223 8.65 -10.10 -8.49
N GLU A 224 8.76 -11.24 -7.83
CA GLU A 224 9.63 -11.43 -6.66
C GLU A 224 11.09 -11.13 -7.01
N ASP A 225 11.60 -11.71 -8.10
CA ASP A 225 12.98 -11.51 -8.55
C ASP A 225 13.26 -10.04 -8.83
N TRP A 226 12.35 -9.35 -9.51
CA TRP A 226 12.52 -7.92 -9.75
C TRP A 226 12.54 -7.11 -8.44
N ILE A 227 11.57 -7.34 -7.54
CA ILE A 227 11.50 -6.60 -6.27
C ILE A 227 12.73 -6.86 -5.41
N GLU A 228 13.13 -8.13 -5.24
CA GLU A 228 14.25 -8.48 -4.36
C GLU A 228 15.60 -8.02 -4.94
N ASN A 229 15.79 -8.04 -6.26
CA ASN A 229 16.97 -7.46 -6.89
C ASN A 229 17.03 -5.94 -6.67
N GLU A 230 15.91 -5.24 -6.83
CA GLU A 230 15.86 -3.80 -6.60
C GLU A 230 16.10 -3.45 -5.12
N MET A 231 15.59 -4.27 -4.18
CA MET A 231 15.82 -4.10 -2.75
C MET A 231 17.31 -4.14 -2.38
N GLN A 232 18.14 -4.95 -3.04
CA GLN A 232 19.58 -4.98 -2.80
C GLN A 232 20.23 -3.62 -3.06
N HIS A 233 19.76 -2.89 -4.08
CA HIS A 233 20.26 -1.55 -4.41
C HIS A 233 19.71 -0.46 -3.47
N LEU A 234 18.50 -0.65 -2.93
CA LEU A 234 17.85 0.32 -2.04
C LEU A 234 18.32 0.22 -0.59
N ASP A 235 18.62 -0.99 -0.10
CA ASP A 235 19.08 -1.23 1.27
C ASP A 235 20.59 -0.97 1.44
N ALA A 236 21.37 -0.93 0.35
CA ALA A 236 22.81 -0.62 0.34
C ALA A 236 23.13 0.90 0.47
N ARG A 237 22.11 1.76 0.49
CA ARG A 237 22.23 3.23 0.57
C ARG A 237 21.70 3.72 1.91
#